data_edfeb1d09e60ff9801e72fd5904b2bb0
#
_entry.id   edfeb1d09e60ff9801e72fd5904b2bb0
#
_cell.length_a   1.000
_cell.length_b   1.000
_cell.length_c   1.000
_cell.angle_alpha   90.00
_cell.angle_beta   90.00
_cell.angle_gamma   90.00
#
_symmetry.space_group_name_H-M   'P 1'
#
loop_
_entity.id
_entity.type
_entity.pdbx_description
1 polymer ?
#
loop_
_entity_poly.entity_id
_entity_poly.type
_entity_poly.pdbx_seq_one_letter_code
_entity_poly.pdbx_strand_id
1 'polypeptide(L)'
;MPYPERKIMTGQLASLIPQDNFIGLGLNQLNEVQQSFDLIINSTSASLTGDLPPIPDSIISSSACVYDMSYADKPTVFLQHAQKLGVLNTFDGLGMLVGQAAESFYLWTGYRPNVAPVIHTLRSSL
;
A
#
# COMPACT_ATOMS: atom_id res chain seq x y z
N MET A 1 1.81 4.89 18.90
CA MET A 1 1.73 3.55 19.47
C MET A 1 3.06 2.84 19.22
N PRO A 2 3.75 2.38 20.25
CA PRO A 2 5.02 1.67 20.03
C PRO A 2 4.76 0.35 19.30
N TYR A 3 5.54 0.08 18.30
CA TYR A 3 5.45 -1.02 17.34
C TYR A 3 5.61 -2.48 17.83
N PRO A 4 5.87 -2.79 19.11
CA PRO A 4 6.04 -4.18 19.57
C PRO A 4 4.82 -5.07 19.36
N GLU A 5 3.61 -4.51 19.49
CA GLU A 5 2.37 -5.29 19.33
C GLU A 5 2.12 -5.73 17.89
N ARG A 6 2.54 -4.92 16.90
CA ARG A 6 2.45 -5.29 15.48
C ARG A 6 3.39 -6.45 15.10
N LYS A 7 4.54 -6.54 15.75
CA LYS A 7 5.48 -7.65 15.54
C LYS A 7 4.88 -8.99 16.00
N ILE A 8 4.12 -8.98 17.10
CA ILE A 8 3.43 -10.18 17.62
C ILE A 8 2.34 -10.62 16.64
N MET A 9 1.51 -9.68 16.13
CA MET A 9 0.48 -9.99 15.13
C MET A 9 1.08 -10.54 13.83
N THR A 10 2.18 -9.96 13.35
CA THR A 10 2.84 -10.42 12.12
C THR A 10 3.43 -11.82 12.31
N GLY A 11 4.01 -12.11 13.46
CA GLY A 11 4.51 -13.44 13.81
C GLY A 11 3.39 -14.47 13.93
N GLN A 12 2.24 -14.09 14.49
CA GLN A 12 1.06 -14.96 14.58
C GLN A 12 0.47 -15.27 13.21
N LEU A 13 0.37 -14.27 12.32
CA LEU A 13 -0.07 -14.48 10.93
C LEU A 13 0.89 -15.39 10.16
N ALA A 14 2.19 -15.19 10.31
CA ALA A 14 3.20 -16.05 9.69
C ALA A 14 3.08 -17.52 10.16
N SER A 15 2.73 -17.75 11.43
CA SER A 15 2.53 -19.11 11.96
C SER A 15 1.26 -19.80 11.45
N LEU A 16 0.28 -19.04 10.96
CA LEU A 16 -0.96 -19.57 10.40
C LEU A 16 -0.86 -19.94 8.92
N ILE A 17 0.20 -19.46 8.23
CA ILE A 17 0.43 -19.73 6.81
C ILE A 17 1.60 -20.71 6.70
N PRO A 18 1.35 -22.02 6.53
CA PRO A 18 2.41 -23.04 6.49
C PRO A 18 3.14 -23.03 5.15
N GLN A 19 3.73 -21.89 4.77
CA GLN A 19 4.54 -21.75 3.56
C GLN A 19 5.76 -20.89 3.88
N ASP A 20 6.92 -21.35 3.44
CA ASP A 20 8.23 -20.70 3.64
C ASP A 20 8.37 -19.31 2.97
N ASN A 21 7.28 -18.78 2.38
CA ASN A 21 7.27 -17.57 1.57
C ASN A 21 6.76 -16.32 2.33
N PHE A 22 6.43 -16.45 3.62
CA PHE A 22 5.95 -15.33 4.42
C PHE A 22 6.89 -15.05 5.59
N ILE A 23 7.44 -13.83 5.63
CA ILE A 23 8.33 -13.37 6.69
C ILE A 23 7.71 -12.17 7.39
N GLY A 24 7.52 -12.27 8.71
CA GLY A 24 7.09 -11.16 9.55
C GLY A 24 8.29 -10.43 10.13
N LEU A 25 8.43 -9.14 9.83
CA LEU A 25 9.50 -8.28 10.32
C LEU A 25 8.93 -7.04 11.03
N GLY A 26 9.61 -6.60 12.07
CA GLY A 26 9.41 -5.26 12.60
C GLY A 26 10.01 -4.22 11.65
N LEU A 27 9.45 -3.00 11.62
CA LEU A 27 9.97 -1.93 10.75
C LEU A 27 11.45 -1.62 11.00
N ASN A 28 11.91 -1.74 12.24
CA ASN A 28 13.30 -1.56 12.62
C ASN A 28 14.25 -2.63 12.05
N GLN A 29 13.72 -3.79 11.68
CA GLN A 29 14.49 -4.90 11.09
C GLN A 29 14.60 -4.78 9.57
N LEU A 30 13.84 -3.90 8.93
CA LEU A 30 13.92 -3.67 7.49
C LEU A 30 15.28 -3.11 7.04
N ASN A 31 16.01 -2.43 7.93
CA ASN A 31 17.37 -1.95 7.64
C ASN A 31 18.38 -3.10 7.44
N GLU A 32 18.06 -4.30 7.91
CA GLU A 32 18.90 -5.49 7.75
C GLU A 32 18.61 -6.25 6.45
N VAL A 33 17.51 -5.88 5.77
CA VAL A 33 17.10 -6.50 4.50
C VAL A 33 17.97 -5.97 3.36
N GLN A 34 18.73 -6.87 2.74
CA GLN A 34 19.68 -6.54 1.67
C GLN A 34 19.10 -6.76 0.26
N GLN A 35 17.80 -6.90 0.14
CA GLN A 35 17.14 -7.08 -1.15
C GLN A 35 16.10 -5.99 -1.39
N SER A 36 15.89 -5.64 -2.65
CA SER A 36 14.77 -4.81 -3.09
C SER A 36 13.56 -5.68 -3.43
N PHE A 37 12.39 -5.08 -3.48
CA PHE A 37 11.13 -5.75 -3.77
C PHE A 37 10.52 -5.25 -5.08
N ASP A 38 9.85 -6.13 -5.80
CA ASP A 38 9.16 -5.79 -7.05
C ASP A 38 7.82 -5.08 -6.81
N LEU A 39 7.19 -5.34 -5.65
CA LEU A 39 5.95 -4.71 -5.22
C LEU A 39 6.07 -4.28 -3.76
N ILE A 40 5.75 -3.02 -3.50
CA ILE A 40 5.71 -2.46 -2.14
C ILE A 40 4.34 -1.83 -1.92
N ILE A 41 3.64 -2.27 -0.89
CA ILE A 41 2.31 -1.76 -0.52
C ILE A 41 2.40 -1.09 0.85
N ASN A 42 2.11 0.20 0.90
CA ASN A 42 1.94 0.93 2.16
C ASN A 42 0.48 0.83 2.62
N SER A 43 0.27 0.06 3.67
CA SER A 43 -1.02 -0.06 4.36
C SER A 43 -0.99 0.58 5.76
N THR A 44 0.02 1.40 6.05
CA THR A 44 0.13 2.13 7.33
C THR A 44 -0.73 3.39 7.30
N SER A 45 -0.97 3.97 8.48
CA SER A 45 -1.65 5.26 8.60
C SER A 45 -0.72 6.47 8.37
N ALA A 46 0.56 6.27 8.08
CA ALA A 46 1.54 7.35 7.95
C ALA A 46 1.12 8.40 6.91
N SER A 47 0.64 7.98 5.74
CA SER A 47 0.20 8.91 4.70
C SER A 47 -1.01 9.76 5.09
N LEU A 48 -1.82 9.34 6.06
CA LEU A 48 -2.95 10.13 6.57
C LEU A 48 -2.49 11.35 7.39
N THR A 49 -1.32 11.26 7.99
CA THR A 49 -0.68 12.35 8.76
C THR A 49 0.38 13.09 7.95
N GLY A 50 0.60 12.71 6.69
CA GLY A 50 1.64 13.29 5.84
C GLY A 50 3.05 12.81 6.17
N ASP A 51 3.17 11.70 6.89
CA ASP A 51 4.45 11.13 7.30
C ASP A 51 4.89 10.01 6.35
N LEU A 52 6.21 9.78 6.29
CA LEU A 52 6.77 8.61 5.64
C LEU A 52 6.80 7.44 6.64
N PRO A 53 6.41 6.23 6.21
CA PRO A 53 6.72 5.05 7.00
C PRO A 53 8.25 4.90 7.13
N PRO A 54 8.77 4.49 8.30
CA PRO A 54 10.22 4.36 8.53
C PRO A 54 10.78 3.11 7.85
N ILE A 55 10.86 3.14 6.53
CA ILE A 55 11.43 2.08 5.69
C ILE A 55 12.71 2.59 5.02
N PRO A 56 13.72 1.74 4.83
CA PRO A 56 14.95 2.14 4.15
C PRO A 56 14.73 2.26 2.64
N ASP A 57 15.39 3.23 2.01
CA ASP A 57 15.33 3.43 0.56
C ASP A 57 15.88 2.22 -0.21
N SER A 58 16.79 1.47 0.40
CA SER A 58 17.43 0.30 -0.22
C SER A 58 16.47 -0.82 -0.63
N ILE A 59 15.28 -0.89 -0.01
CA ILE A 59 14.29 -1.90 -0.39
C ILE A 59 13.45 -1.47 -1.60
N ILE A 60 13.53 -0.20 -2.03
CA ILE A 60 12.76 0.36 -3.13
C ILE A 60 13.62 0.36 -4.39
N SER A 61 13.35 -0.58 -5.29
CA SER A 61 13.96 -0.58 -6.62
C SER A 61 13.26 0.43 -7.54
N SER A 62 14.00 1.10 -8.43
CA SER A 62 13.40 1.97 -9.46
C SER A 62 12.47 1.21 -10.43
N SER A 63 12.62 -0.11 -10.55
CA SER A 63 11.73 -0.98 -11.33
C SER A 63 10.53 -1.49 -10.55
N ALA A 64 10.42 -1.19 -9.25
CA ALA A 64 9.32 -1.64 -8.41
C ALA A 64 7.98 -1.01 -8.81
N CYS A 65 6.90 -1.67 -8.45
CA CYS A 65 5.57 -1.09 -8.36
C CYS A 65 5.33 -0.67 -6.90
N VAL A 66 5.03 0.60 -6.67
CA VAL A 66 4.78 1.13 -5.32
C VAL A 66 3.33 1.57 -5.20
N TYR A 67 2.65 1.03 -4.22
CA TYR A 67 1.23 1.24 -3.98
C TYR A 67 1.01 1.82 -2.58
N ASP A 68 0.27 2.92 -2.49
CA ASP A 68 -0.22 3.46 -1.21
C ASP A 68 -1.73 3.24 -1.11
N MET A 69 -2.18 2.60 -0.04
CA MET A 69 -3.62 2.41 0.18
C MET A 69 -4.36 3.72 0.47
N SER A 70 -3.65 4.77 0.88
CA SER A 70 -4.18 6.13 0.98
C SER A 70 -4.27 6.80 -0.39
N TYR A 71 -5.14 7.81 -0.50
CA TYR A 71 -5.27 8.63 -1.71
C TYR A 71 -5.52 10.10 -1.33
N ALA A 72 -5.19 11.01 -2.25
CA ALA A 72 -5.40 12.45 -2.11
C ALA A 72 -5.51 13.10 -3.49
N ASP A 73 -5.68 14.44 -3.52
CA ASP A 73 -5.63 15.25 -4.74
C ASP A 73 -4.27 15.15 -5.44
N LYS A 74 -3.20 15.00 -4.66
CA LYS A 74 -1.82 14.83 -5.11
C LYS A 74 -1.27 13.48 -4.66
N PRO A 75 -0.19 12.99 -5.30
CA PRO A 75 0.49 11.80 -4.80
C PRO A 75 0.84 11.93 -3.31
N THR A 76 0.61 10.88 -2.53
CA THR A 76 0.96 10.87 -1.11
C THR A 76 2.46 11.08 -0.91
N VAL A 77 2.87 11.47 0.29
CA VAL A 77 4.29 11.67 0.63
C VAL A 77 5.10 10.40 0.33
N PHE A 78 4.53 9.23 0.59
CA PHE A 78 5.15 7.95 0.28
C PHE A 78 5.37 7.74 -1.22
N LEU A 79 4.36 8.01 -2.05
CA LEU A 79 4.48 7.90 -3.51
C LEU A 79 5.45 8.94 -4.08
N GLN A 80 5.42 10.18 -3.57
CA GLN A 80 6.39 11.22 -3.96
C GLN A 80 7.83 10.80 -3.62
N HIS A 81 8.04 10.16 -2.47
CA HIS A 81 9.33 9.64 -2.08
C HIS A 81 9.82 8.54 -3.04
N ALA A 82 8.96 7.57 -3.35
CA ALA A 82 9.27 6.54 -4.34
C ALA A 82 9.61 7.12 -5.72
N GLN A 83 8.87 8.14 -6.18
CA GLN A 83 9.15 8.84 -7.43
C GLN A 83 10.52 9.53 -7.43
N LYS A 84 10.93 10.13 -6.31
CA LYS A 84 12.29 10.70 -6.15
C LYS A 84 13.39 9.65 -6.23
N LEU A 85 13.10 8.41 -5.87
CA LEU A 85 14.01 7.26 -6.02
C LEU A 85 13.98 6.65 -7.43
N GLY A 86 13.23 7.24 -8.35
CA GLY A 86 13.17 6.83 -9.76
C GLY A 86 12.08 5.80 -10.07
N VAL A 87 11.17 5.51 -9.15
CA VAL A 87 10.05 4.60 -9.41
C VAL A 87 9.04 5.28 -10.33
N LEU A 88 8.73 4.63 -11.45
CA LEU A 88 7.74 5.11 -12.43
C LEU A 88 6.33 4.55 -12.17
N ASN A 89 6.24 3.35 -11.59
CA ASN A 89 4.98 2.66 -11.36
C ASN A 89 4.48 2.94 -9.93
N THR A 90 3.82 4.07 -9.73
CA THR A 90 3.26 4.48 -8.44
C THR A 90 1.74 4.60 -8.53
N PHE A 91 1.01 4.02 -7.58
CA PHE A 91 -0.44 4.00 -7.55
C PHE A 91 -0.96 4.31 -6.14
N ASP A 92 -2.06 5.03 -6.06
CA ASP A 92 -2.77 5.31 -4.81
C ASP A 92 -4.02 4.45 -4.63
N GLY A 93 -4.67 4.57 -3.48
CA GLY A 93 -5.81 3.75 -3.08
C GLY A 93 -7.16 4.11 -3.67
N LEU A 94 -7.27 5.14 -4.52
CA LEU A 94 -8.59 5.55 -5.05
C LEU A 94 -9.23 4.44 -5.89
N GLY A 95 -8.46 3.79 -6.76
CA GLY A 95 -8.93 2.67 -7.56
C GLY A 95 -9.42 1.50 -6.71
N MET A 96 -8.73 1.20 -5.62
CA MET A 96 -9.12 0.17 -4.66
C MET A 96 -10.44 0.54 -3.96
N LEU A 97 -10.61 1.79 -3.53
CA LEU A 97 -11.82 2.27 -2.90
C LEU A 97 -13.04 2.07 -3.81
N VAL A 98 -12.94 2.50 -5.06
CA VAL A 98 -14.04 2.37 -6.04
C VAL A 98 -14.27 0.91 -6.42
N GLY A 99 -13.20 0.15 -6.63
CA GLY A 99 -13.30 -1.27 -7.00
C GLY A 99 -14.00 -2.11 -5.94
N GLN A 100 -13.62 -1.96 -4.66
CA GLN A 100 -14.27 -2.71 -3.59
C GLN A 100 -15.73 -2.28 -3.37
N ALA A 101 -16.06 -1.00 -3.57
CA ALA A 101 -17.43 -0.53 -3.51
C ALA A 101 -18.29 -1.12 -4.65
N ALA A 102 -17.73 -1.22 -5.85
CA ALA A 102 -18.40 -1.84 -7.00
C ALA A 102 -18.68 -3.34 -6.77
N GLU A 103 -17.75 -4.06 -6.17
CA GLU A 103 -17.98 -5.47 -5.82
C GLU A 103 -19.06 -5.63 -4.74
N SER A 104 -19.05 -4.79 -3.71
CA SER A 104 -20.11 -4.78 -2.68
C SER A 104 -21.48 -4.48 -3.29
N PHE A 105 -21.54 -3.49 -4.17
CA PHE A 105 -22.78 -3.15 -4.89
C PHE A 105 -23.29 -4.32 -5.75
N TYR A 106 -22.38 -4.99 -6.46
CA TYR A 106 -22.72 -6.18 -7.24
C TYR A 106 -23.29 -7.30 -6.36
N LEU A 107 -22.67 -7.58 -5.22
CA LEU A 107 -23.15 -8.61 -4.29
C LEU A 107 -24.56 -8.30 -3.76
N TRP A 108 -24.87 -7.01 -3.54
CA TRP A 108 -26.17 -6.61 -2.99
C TRP A 108 -27.29 -6.52 -4.04
N THR A 109 -26.95 -6.16 -5.27
CA THR A 109 -27.96 -5.81 -6.30
C THR A 109 -27.94 -6.73 -7.52
N GLY A 110 -26.89 -7.52 -7.71
CA GLY A 110 -26.65 -8.30 -8.93
C GLY A 110 -26.19 -7.47 -10.13
N TYR A 111 -26.07 -6.14 -9.98
CA TYR A 111 -25.63 -5.24 -11.05
C TYR A 111 -24.17 -4.83 -10.85
N ARG A 112 -23.34 -5.01 -11.87
CA ARG A 112 -21.92 -4.63 -11.86
C ARG A 112 -21.73 -3.24 -12.48
N PRO A 113 -21.45 -2.20 -11.68
CA PRO A 113 -21.26 -0.86 -12.21
C PRO A 113 -19.93 -0.72 -12.95
N ASN A 114 -19.86 0.24 -13.90
CA ASN A 114 -18.61 0.62 -14.52
C ASN A 114 -17.80 1.53 -13.57
N VAL A 115 -16.62 1.09 -13.18
CA VAL A 115 -15.78 1.80 -12.20
C VAL A 115 -15.00 2.97 -12.80
N ALA A 116 -14.64 2.91 -14.08
CA ALA A 116 -13.78 3.92 -14.70
C ALA A 116 -14.35 5.35 -14.67
N PRO A 117 -15.64 5.59 -15.01
CA PRO A 117 -16.22 6.93 -14.90
C PRO A 117 -16.27 7.44 -13.46
N VAL A 118 -16.50 6.54 -12.49
CA VAL A 118 -16.56 6.90 -11.06
C VAL A 118 -15.19 7.34 -10.56
N ILE A 119 -14.13 6.58 -10.89
CA ILE A 119 -12.75 6.94 -10.56
C ILE A 119 -12.39 8.31 -11.16
N HIS A 120 -12.74 8.53 -12.43
CA HIS A 120 -12.47 9.81 -13.11
C HIS A 120 -13.18 10.98 -12.42
N THR A 121 -14.47 10.82 -12.09
CA THR A 121 -15.26 11.87 -11.42
C THR A 121 -14.71 12.18 -10.04
N LEU A 122 -14.41 11.17 -9.24
CA LEU A 122 -13.82 11.36 -7.90
C LEU A 122 -12.44 12.03 -7.99
N ARG A 123 -11.60 11.61 -8.92
CA ARG A 123 -10.27 12.22 -9.12
C ARG A 123 -10.36 13.70 -9.47
N SER A 124 -11.37 14.09 -10.25
CA SER A 124 -11.59 15.50 -10.65
C SER A 124 -12.18 16.35 -9.53
N SER A 125 -12.71 15.75 -8.47
CA SER A 125 -13.33 16.44 -7.33
C SER A 125 -12.43 16.52 -6.10
N LEU A 126 -11.28 15.84 -6.11
CA LEU A 126 -10.25 15.97 -5.07
C LEU A 126 -9.38 17.21 -5.29
#